data_8ee08f57c25f8b5629f2fd78c697edfe
#
_entry.id   8ee08f57c25f8b5629f2fd78c697edfe
#
_cell.length_a   1.000
_cell.length_b   1.000
_cell.length_c   1.000
_cell.angle_alpha   90.00
_cell.angle_beta   90.00
_cell.angle_gamma   90.00
#
_symmetry.space_group_name_H-M   'P 1'
#
loop_
_entity.id
_entity.type
_entity.pdbx_description
1 polymer ?
#
loop_
_entity_poly.entity_id
_entity_poly.type
_entity_poly.pdbx_seq_one_letter_code
_entity_poly.pdbx_strand_id
1 'polypeptide(L)'
;YVYPDNLRKEYIPPEVFAFFDRMYDLSISDSELFKGKFNLNIGECPVTLGYGGIHGAIPNFFWEETKDRGIWNEDVGSYYPHLCTINGYTSRNIPSPQIYEDILDRRMKAKAAGDKHTANALKLVCNTTYGCLLNQYNDLYDPLMGRSVCISGQLYLLELAEHCYQEIEGLRIVQLNTDGIMVECDKKDYDTLTAICAEWQSRTGFDLEEDTVVKIAQKDVNNYVEVQPDGKAKAKGGYLVKGIAPAGAFNINNSCVIVATALKEFFVNGTPVEDTINSCDDIFQFQIIAKAGAKYRDCLLYTSPSPRD
;
A
#
# COMPACT_ATOMS: atom_id res chain seq x y z
N TYR A 1 -3.31 3.71 24.53
CA TYR A 1 -2.55 4.28 23.44
C TYR A 1 -2.07 5.69 23.79
N VAL A 2 -0.88 6.02 23.42
CA VAL A 2 -0.33 7.36 23.57
C VAL A 2 0.11 7.85 22.20
N TYR A 3 -0.31 9.03 21.84
CA TYR A 3 0.13 9.65 20.58
C TYR A 3 1.63 9.90 20.61
N PRO A 4 2.37 9.63 19.52
CA PRO A 4 3.79 9.93 19.44
C PRO A 4 4.07 11.41 19.73
N ASP A 5 5.08 11.69 20.57
CA ASP A 5 5.42 13.05 20.97
C ASP A 5 6.06 13.86 19.83
N ASN A 6 6.62 13.14 18.83
CA ASN A 6 7.28 13.72 17.68
C ASN A 6 6.35 13.97 16.48
N LEU A 7 5.01 13.85 16.63
CA LEU A 7 4.04 14.29 15.62
C LEU A 7 3.95 15.81 15.57
N ARG A 8 3.93 16.36 14.37
CA ARG A 8 3.62 17.78 14.13
C ARG A 8 2.11 17.96 14.02
N LYS A 9 1.47 18.08 15.17
CA LYS A 9 0.02 18.11 15.34
C LYS A 9 -0.66 19.26 14.61
N GLU A 10 0.09 20.34 14.32
CA GLU A 10 -0.38 21.49 13.56
C GLU A 10 -0.82 21.17 12.12
N TYR A 11 -0.29 20.08 11.53
CA TYR A 11 -0.69 19.60 10.20
C TYR A 11 -1.81 18.56 10.22
N ILE A 12 -2.23 18.10 11.40
CA ILE A 12 -3.28 17.08 11.53
C ILE A 12 -4.58 17.75 11.95
N PRO A 13 -5.67 17.63 11.17
CA PRO A 13 -6.96 18.17 11.56
C PRO A 13 -7.41 17.65 12.95
N PRO A 14 -7.88 18.53 13.87
CA PRO A 14 -8.27 18.13 15.22
C PRO A 14 -9.34 17.03 15.27
N GLU A 15 -10.20 16.97 14.25
CA GLU A 15 -11.26 15.96 14.12
C GLU A 15 -10.71 14.55 13.94
N VAL A 16 -9.49 14.41 13.40
CA VAL A 16 -8.80 13.12 13.29
C VAL A 16 -8.44 12.58 14.66
N PHE A 17 -7.95 13.43 15.55
CA PHE A 17 -7.70 13.03 16.95
C PHE A 17 -9.01 12.65 17.63
N ALA A 18 -10.05 13.45 17.49
CA ALA A 18 -11.37 13.15 18.07
C ALA A 18 -11.94 11.81 17.56
N PHE A 19 -11.70 11.46 16.27
CA PHE A 19 -12.07 10.16 15.72
C PHE A 19 -11.31 9.01 16.40
N PHE A 20 -10.00 9.12 16.59
CA PHE A 20 -9.20 8.07 17.24
C PHE A 20 -9.41 8.03 18.75
N ASP A 21 -9.73 9.14 19.40
CA ASP A 21 -10.02 9.20 20.84
C ASP A 21 -11.26 8.41 21.24
N ARG A 22 -12.14 8.07 20.28
CA ARG A 22 -13.25 7.13 20.51
C ARG A 22 -12.81 5.77 21.06
N MET A 23 -11.54 5.38 20.86
CA MET A 23 -11.00 4.14 21.45
C MET A 23 -10.95 4.17 22.98
N TYR A 24 -11.01 5.34 23.63
CA TYR A 24 -11.04 5.47 25.06
C TYR A 24 -12.44 5.32 25.65
N ASP A 25 -13.47 5.34 24.81
CA ASP A 25 -14.86 5.08 25.22
C ASP A 25 -15.10 3.57 25.34
N LEU A 26 -15.06 3.08 26.56
CA LEU A 26 -15.24 1.66 26.86
C LEU A 26 -16.67 1.14 26.57
N SER A 27 -17.61 2.02 26.24
CA SER A 27 -18.94 1.62 25.79
C SER A 27 -18.98 1.18 24.33
N ILE A 28 -17.97 1.55 23.53
CA ILE A 28 -17.84 1.19 22.13
C ILE A 28 -17.11 -0.16 22.01
N SER A 29 -17.74 -1.13 21.40
CA SER A 29 -17.10 -2.43 21.16
C SER A 29 -15.98 -2.35 20.12
N ASP A 30 -15.01 -3.26 20.21
CA ASP A 30 -13.94 -3.39 19.23
C ASP A 30 -14.46 -3.52 17.79
N SER A 31 -15.54 -4.28 17.60
CA SER A 31 -16.15 -4.47 16.28
C SER A 31 -16.73 -3.17 15.70
N GLU A 32 -17.26 -2.30 16.55
CA GLU A 32 -17.79 -0.99 16.15
C GLU A 32 -16.66 -0.02 15.83
N LEU A 33 -15.60 0.01 16.64
CA LEU A 33 -14.39 0.79 16.33
C LEU A 33 -13.82 0.40 14.98
N PHE A 34 -13.63 -0.90 14.72
CA PHE A 34 -13.08 -1.40 13.45
C PHE A 34 -13.93 -1.06 12.22
N LYS A 35 -15.23 -0.92 12.37
CA LYS A 35 -16.13 -0.47 11.30
C LYS A 35 -16.11 1.04 11.11
N GLY A 36 -15.63 1.77 12.10
CA GLY A 36 -15.54 3.23 12.06
C GLY A 36 -14.60 3.70 10.96
N LYS A 37 -15.06 4.71 10.21
CA LYS A 37 -14.26 5.40 9.20
C LYS A 37 -14.40 6.89 9.38
N PHE A 38 -13.32 7.60 9.15
CA PHE A 38 -13.29 9.05 9.07
C PHE A 38 -12.84 9.47 7.67
N ASN A 39 -13.59 10.36 7.04
CA ASN A 39 -13.30 10.82 5.70
C ASN A 39 -12.94 12.30 5.75
N LEU A 40 -11.89 12.68 5.04
CA LEU A 40 -11.46 14.04 4.81
C LEU A 40 -10.97 14.19 3.36
N ASN A 41 -10.72 15.41 2.93
CA ASN A 41 -10.10 15.68 1.65
C ASN A 41 -8.81 16.47 1.86
N ILE A 42 -7.74 16.07 1.20
CA ILE A 42 -6.52 16.87 1.02
C ILE A 42 -6.54 17.40 -0.40
N GLY A 43 -7.03 18.63 -0.57
CA GLY A 43 -7.34 19.16 -1.89
C GLY A 43 -8.34 18.28 -2.65
N GLU A 44 -7.95 17.79 -3.83
CA GLU A 44 -8.78 16.90 -4.67
C GLU A 44 -8.74 15.43 -4.25
N CYS A 45 -7.86 15.05 -3.32
CA CYS A 45 -7.69 13.67 -2.88
C CYS A 45 -8.64 13.33 -1.73
N PRO A 46 -9.67 12.51 -1.95
CA PRO A 46 -10.49 11.98 -0.85
C PRO A 46 -9.67 10.95 -0.07
N VAL A 47 -9.60 11.13 1.25
CA VAL A 47 -8.84 10.29 2.17
C VAL A 47 -9.78 9.66 3.18
N THR A 48 -9.61 8.37 3.43
CA THR A 48 -10.33 7.60 4.45
C THR A 48 -9.35 7.06 5.47
N LEU A 49 -9.58 7.38 6.74
CA LEU A 49 -8.90 6.78 7.88
C LEU A 49 -9.81 5.74 8.54
N GLY A 50 -9.20 4.76 9.16
CA GLY A 50 -9.89 3.74 9.96
C GLY A 50 -8.91 3.11 10.95
N TYR A 51 -9.38 2.17 11.76
CA TYR A 51 -8.50 1.51 12.75
C TYR A 51 -7.55 0.46 12.12
N GLY A 52 -7.55 0.31 10.80
CA GLY A 52 -6.68 -0.62 10.07
C GLY A 52 -5.69 0.05 9.12
N GLY A 53 -5.94 1.28 8.69
CA GLY A 53 -5.05 1.98 7.77
C GLY A 53 -5.69 3.22 7.13
N ILE A 54 -4.86 4.01 6.46
CA ILE A 54 -5.24 5.20 5.70
C ILE A 54 -5.17 4.90 4.21
N HIS A 55 -6.13 5.40 3.45
CA HIS A 55 -6.17 5.27 1.99
C HIS A 55 -6.80 6.50 1.37
N GLY A 56 -6.18 7.01 0.32
CA GLY A 56 -6.71 8.10 -0.48
C GLY A 56 -6.16 8.04 -1.90
N ALA A 57 -6.95 8.51 -2.86
CA ALA A 57 -6.48 8.71 -4.23
C ALA A 57 -7.41 9.65 -4.98
N ILE A 58 -6.89 10.49 -5.85
CA ILE A 58 -7.71 11.23 -6.80
C ILE A 58 -8.38 10.21 -7.75
N PRO A 59 -9.72 10.14 -7.80
CA PRO A 59 -10.39 9.14 -8.62
C PRO A 59 -10.30 9.47 -10.11
N ASN A 60 -10.16 8.43 -10.93
CA ASN A 60 -10.08 8.53 -12.40
C ASN A 60 -9.01 9.54 -12.87
N PHE A 61 -7.86 9.50 -12.26
CA PHE A 61 -6.75 10.40 -12.53
C PHE A 61 -5.86 9.83 -13.63
N PHE A 62 -5.65 10.65 -14.67
CA PHE A 62 -4.68 10.39 -15.73
C PHE A 62 -3.71 11.54 -15.82
N TRP A 63 -2.40 11.23 -15.86
CA TRP A 63 -1.37 12.24 -15.91
C TRP A 63 -0.12 11.73 -16.62
N GLU A 64 0.51 12.60 -17.36
CA GLU A 64 1.83 12.42 -17.98
C GLU A 64 2.73 13.57 -17.57
N GLU A 65 4.02 13.25 -17.36
CA GLU A 65 5.04 14.23 -17.03
C GLU A 65 5.08 15.38 -18.03
N THR A 66 5.19 16.59 -17.53
CA THR A 66 5.38 17.79 -18.35
C THR A 66 6.76 18.38 -18.12
N LYS A 67 7.09 19.43 -18.88
CA LYS A 67 8.34 20.16 -18.68
C LYS A 67 8.44 20.73 -17.27
N ASP A 68 7.32 21.20 -16.72
CA ASP A 68 7.28 22.01 -15.51
C ASP A 68 6.77 21.25 -14.29
N ARG A 69 6.07 20.12 -14.47
CA ARG A 69 5.47 19.35 -13.36
C ARG A 69 5.94 17.90 -13.34
N GLY A 70 6.08 17.34 -12.16
CA GLY A 70 6.49 15.96 -11.90
C GLY A 70 5.67 15.26 -10.84
N ILE A 71 5.76 13.93 -10.79
CA ILE A 71 5.20 13.09 -9.70
C ILE A 71 6.35 12.35 -9.02
N TRP A 72 6.31 12.39 -7.69
CA TRP A 72 7.20 11.67 -6.78
C TRP A 72 6.37 10.80 -5.83
N ASN A 73 6.79 9.56 -5.69
CA ASN A 73 6.21 8.59 -4.76
C ASN A 73 7.19 8.37 -3.62
N GLU A 74 6.78 8.69 -2.40
CA GLU A 74 7.56 8.60 -1.17
C GLU A 74 7.04 7.43 -0.34
N ASP A 75 7.67 6.26 -0.46
CA ASP A 75 7.31 5.07 0.28
C ASP A 75 8.18 4.89 1.52
N VAL A 76 7.58 4.63 2.67
CA VAL A 76 8.34 4.38 3.91
C VAL A 76 8.93 2.97 3.90
N GLY A 77 10.24 2.90 3.95
CA GLY A 77 10.98 1.64 3.98
C GLY A 77 10.62 0.78 5.20
N SER A 78 10.00 -0.40 4.97
CA SER A 78 9.62 -1.33 6.05
C SER A 78 8.77 -0.70 7.17
N TYR A 79 7.79 0.09 6.79
CA TYR A 79 7.05 0.99 7.68
C TYR A 79 6.52 0.33 8.96
N TYR A 80 5.67 -0.68 8.85
CA TYR A 80 5.09 -1.35 10.03
C TYR A 80 6.14 -1.98 10.95
N PRO A 81 7.17 -2.68 10.44
CA PRO A 81 8.30 -3.12 11.26
C PRO A 81 9.01 -1.99 12.00
N HIS A 82 9.26 -0.86 11.34
CA HIS A 82 9.90 0.28 11.99
C HIS A 82 8.99 0.97 13.02
N LEU A 83 7.68 1.05 12.78
CA LEU A 83 6.73 1.50 13.81
C LEU A 83 6.79 0.62 15.07
N CYS A 84 6.96 -0.69 14.92
CA CYS A 84 7.12 -1.58 16.06
C CYS A 84 8.41 -1.31 16.85
N THR A 85 9.52 -1.03 16.18
CA THR A 85 10.83 -0.85 16.83
C THR A 85 11.04 0.58 17.31
N ILE A 86 10.81 1.58 16.47
CA ILE A 86 11.06 3.01 16.78
C ILE A 86 10.10 3.51 17.87
N ASN A 87 8.81 3.13 17.78
CA ASN A 87 7.81 3.57 18.76
C ASN A 87 7.59 2.56 19.90
N GLY A 88 8.31 1.43 19.90
CA GLY A 88 8.19 0.41 20.95
C GLY A 88 6.86 -0.37 20.91
N TYR A 89 6.23 -0.51 19.74
CA TYR A 89 4.94 -1.21 19.58
C TYR A 89 5.11 -2.71 19.33
N THR A 90 6.09 -3.34 19.96
CA THR A 90 6.24 -4.80 19.95
C THR A 90 5.26 -5.45 20.94
N SER A 91 4.93 -6.73 20.72
CA SER A 91 4.09 -7.45 21.68
C SER A 91 4.71 -7.46 23.08
N ARG A 92 3.92 -7.16 24.11
CA ARG A 92 4.32 -7.26 25.52
C ARG A 92 4.45 -8.71 26.00
N ASN A 93 4.06 -9.67 25.15
CA ASN A 93 4.18 -11.11 25.43
C ASN A 93 5.51 -11.71 25.00
N ILE A 94 6.36 -10.95 24.29
CA ILE A 94 7.71 -11.43 23.94
C ILE A 94 8.69 -11.22 25.11
N PRO A 95 9.69 -12.11 25.26
CA PRO A 95 10.68 -11.98 26.34
C PRO A 95 11.51 -10.69 26.28
N SER A 96 11.80 -10.20 25.07
CA SER A 96 12.52 -8.96 24.83
C SER A 96 12.19 -8.38 23.47
N PRO A 97 11.93 -7.05 23.36
CA PRO A 97 11.82 -6.35 22.08
C PRO A 97 13.02 -6.53 21.15
N GLN A 98 14.23 -6.70 21.73
CA GLN A 98 15.47 -6.90 20.99
C GLN A 98 15.40 -8.03 19.98
N ILE A 99 14.62 -9.08 20.25
CA ILE A 99 14.43 -10.22 19.33
C ILE A 99 13.87 -9.73 17.98
N TYR A 100 12.90 -8.83 18.02
CA TYR A 100 12.29 -8.29 16.80
C TYR A 100 13.21 -7.28 16.10
N GLU A 101 13.89 -6.44 16.86
CA GLU A 101 14.90 -5.51 16.36
C GLU A 101 16.03 -6.23 15.62
N ASP A 102 16.56 -7.33 16.19
CA ASP A 102 17.61 -8.15 15.56
C ASP A 102 17.14 -8.76 14.22
N ILE A 103 15.88 -9.19 14.15
CA ILE A 103 15.29 -9.71 12.90
C ILE A 103 15.21 -8.64 11.84
N LEU A 104 14.72 -7.45 12.21
CA LEU A 104 14.62 -6.30 11.30
C LEU A 104 16.01 -5.87 10.82
N ASP A 105 16.97 -5.76 11.72
CA ASP A 105 18.37 -5.41 11.43
C ASP A 105 19.02 -6.38 10.42
N ARG A 106 18.81 -7.68 10.63
CA ARG A 106 19.28 -8.72 9.69
C ARG A 106 18.63 -8.56 8.31
N ARG A 107 17.35 -8.23 8.28
CA ARG A 107 16.63 -7.94 7.02
C ARG A 107 17.23 -6.75 6.30
N MET A 108 17.46 -5.65 7.02
CA MET A 108 18.03 -4.42 6.42
C MET A 108 19.46 -4.68 5.88
N LYS A 109 20.29 -5.42 6.64
CA LYS A 109 21.63 -5.83 6.18
C LYS A 109 21.56 -6.71 4.92
N ALA A 110 20.64 -7.66 4.86
CA ALA A 110 20.43 -8.50 3.67
C ALA A 110 19.97 -7.67 2.46
N LYS A 111 19.05 -6.71 2.67
CA LYS A 111 18.60 -5.77 1.61
C LYS A 111 19.76 -4.94 1.08
N ALA A 112 20.57 -4.37 1.96
CA ALA A 112 21.75 -3.57 1.58
C ALA A 112 22.82 -4.39 0.84
N ALA A 113 22.99 -5.67 1.22
CA ALA A 113 23.91 -6.59 0.55
C ALA A 113 23.37 -7.17 -0.79
N GLY A 114 22.13 -6.84 -1.19
CA GLY A 114 21.49 -7.39 -2.38
C GLY A 114 21.05 -8.86 -2.26
N ASP A 115 21.09 -9.45 -1.05
CA ASP A 115 20.57 -10.79 -0.77
C ASP A 115 19.04 -10.78 -0.71
N LYS A 116 18.44 -10.83 -1.89
CA LYS A 116 16.97 -10.79 -2.05
C LYS A 116 16.28 -11.98 -1.39
N HIS A 117 16.91 -13.15 -1.35
CA HIS A 117 16.31 -14.35 -0.75
C HIS A 117 16.12 -14.16 0.75
N THR A 118 17.19 -13.83 1.47
CA THR A 118 17.15 -13.58 2.92
C THR A 118 16.27 -12.36 3.24
N ALA A 119 16.40 -11.26 2.49
CA ALA A 119 15.62 -10.07 2.71
C ALA A 119 14.10 -10.32 2.56
N ASN A 120 13.68 -11.12 1.57
CA ASN A 120 12.27 -11.47 1.37
C ASN A 120 11.75 -12.44 2.44
N ALA A 121 12.54 -13.44 2.84
CA ALA A 121 12.15 -14.34 3.92
C ALA A 121 11.95 -13.57 5.23
N LEU A 122 12.89 -12.70 5.59
CA LEU A 122 12.79 -11.88 6.80
C LEU A 122 11.68 -10.81 6.70
N LYS A 123 11.38 -10.28 5.49
CA LYS A 123 10.21 -9.41 5.28
C LYS A 123 8.92 -10.12 5.67
N LEU A 124 8.78 -11.39 5.27
CA LEU A 124 7.61 -12.17 5.64
C LEU A 124 7.51 -12.34 7.16
N VAL A 125 8.63 -12.67 7.82
CA VAL A 125 8.68 -12.80 9.29
C VAL A 125 8.24 -11.49 9.96
N CYS A 126 8.82 -10.35 9.58
CA CYS A 126 8.49 -9.05 10.18
C CYS A 126 7.00 -8.70 10.01
N ASN A 127 6.46 -8.89 8.80
CA ASN A 127 5.05 -8.56 8.51
C ASN A 127 4.09 -9.53 9.23
N THR A 128 4.45 -10.82 9.33
CA THR A 128 3.64 -11.82 10.05
C THR A 128 3.62 -11.50 11.54
N THR A 129 4.76 -11.12 12.13
CA THR A 129 4.84 -10.73 13.55
C THR A 129 3.90 -9.58 13.87
N TYR A 130 3.87 -8.53 13.02
CA TYR A 130 2.89 -7.46 13.15
C TYR A 130 1.45 -8.00 13.05
N GLY A 131 1.15 -8.83 12.05
CA GLY A 131 -0.19 -9.43 11.88
C GLY A 131 -0.63 -10.26 13.09
N CYS A 132 0.31 -10.91 13.78
CA CYS A 132 0.04 -11.69 14.99
C CYS A 132 -0.43 -10.84 16.17
N LEU A 133 -0.06 -9.54 16.23
CA LEU A 133 -0.53 -8.63 17.29
C LEU A 133 -2.07 -8.51 17.36
N LEU A 134 -2.72 -8.65 16.20
CA LEU A 134 -4.18 -8.53 16.07
C LEU A 134 -4.91 -9.88 16.00
N ASN A 135 -4.17 -11.00 16.07
CA ASN A 135 -4.74 -12.35 15.99
C ASN A 135 -4.89 -12.96 17.40
N GLN A 136 -6.13 -13.03 17.90
CA GLN A 136 -6.45 -13.54 19.24
C GLN A 136 -6.04 -15.01 19.51
N TYR A 137 -5.72 -15.78 18.47
CA TYR A 137 -5.28 -17.16 18.57
C TYR A 137 -3.75 -17.33 18.54
N ASN A 138 -3.01 -16.22 18.60
CA ASN A 138 -1.55 -16.20 18.53
C ASN A 138 -0.96 -15.77 19.88
N ASP A 139 0.16 -16.38 20.28
CA ASP A 139 0.85 -16.05 21.55
C ASP A 139 1.36 -14.59 21.58
N LEU A 140 1.55 -13.98 20.42
CA LEU A 140 1.95 -12.57 20.29
C LEU A 140 0.75 -11.59 20.34
N TYR A 141 -0.46 -12.09 20.59
CA TYR A 141 -1.65 -11.25 20.60
C TYR A 141 -1.52 -10.09 21.59
N ASP A 142 -1.50 -8.87 21.05
CA ASP A 142 -1.47 -7.63 21.81
C ASP A 142 -2.21 -6.54 21.01
N PRO A 143 -3.54 -6.49 21.12
CA PRO A 143 -4.34 -5.58 20.30
C PRO A 143 -4.04 -4.10 20.57
N LEU A 144 -3.55 -3.75 21.76
CA LEU A 144 -3.12 -2.37 22.04
C LEU A 144 -1.92 -2.00 21.16
N MET A 145 -0.90 -2.85 21.12
CA MET A 145 0.30 -2.61 20.28
C MET A 145 -0.05 -2.63 18.80
N GLY A 146 -0.83 -3.60 18.35
CA GLY A 146 -1.27 -3.67 16.96
C GLY A 146 -2.06 -2.44 16.49
N ARG A 147 -2.94 -1.91 17.33
CA ARG A 147 -3.68 -0.66 17.04
C ARG A 147 -2.77 0.56 17.09
N SER A 148 -1.83 0.60 18.04
CA SER A 148 -0.85 1.69 18.12
C SER A 148 -0.05 1.81 16.83
N VAL A 149 0.38 0.69 16.23
CA VAL A 149 1.04 0.68 14.92
C VAL A 149 0.13 1.29 13.85
N CYS A 150 -1.13 0.81 13.74
CA CYS A 150 -2.07 1.30 12.74
C CYS A 150 -2.37 2.79 12.87
N ILE A 151 -2.63 3.28 14.08
CA ILE A 151 -3.02 4.67 14.31
C ILE A 151 -1.83 5.59 14.10
N SER A 152 -0.69 5.29 14.72
CA SER A 152 0.51 6.12 14.58
C SER A 152 1.01 6.17 13.14
N GLY A 153 0.98 5.05 12.43
CA GLY A 153 1.35 5.02 11.02
C GLY A 153 0.46 5.93 10.15
N GLN A 154 -0.84 5.93 10.38
CA GLN A 154 -1.74 6.83 9.67
C GLN A 154 -1.47 8.30 9.98
N LEU A 155 -1.23 8.62 11.25
CA LEU A 155 -0.98 10.00 11.68
C LEU A 155 0.32 10.56 11.11
N TYR A 156 1.39 9.77 11.08
CA TYR A 156 2.66 10.20 10.47
C TYR A 156 2.53 10.46 8.97
N LEU A 157 1.81 9.60 8.24
CA LEU A 157 1.61 9.80 6.79
C LEU A 157 0.65 10.94 6.48
N LEU A 158 -0.41 11.09 7.29
CA LEU A 158 -1.34 12.21 7.14
C LEU A 158 -0.62 13.54 7.40
N GLU A 159 0.19 13.60 8.46
CA GLU A 159 1.03 14.76 8.77
C GLU A 159 1.94 15.13 7.60
N LEU A 160 2.65 14.14 7.03
CA LEU A 160 3.55 14.37 5.88
C LEU A 160 2.77 14.90 4.67
N ALA A 161 1.64 14.28 4.35
CA ALA A 161 0.80 14.69 3.22
C ALA A 161 0.25 16.10 3.40
N GLU A 162 -0.28 16.42 4.57
CA GLU A 162 -0.81 17.75 4.88
C GLU A 162 0.29 18.80 4.93
N HIS A 163 1.47 18.47 5.46
CA HIS A 163 2.63 19.37 5.48
C HIS A 163 3.04 19.72 4.04
N CYS A 164 3.20 18.74 3.16
CA CYS A 164 3.50 18.99 1.76
C CYS A 164 2.43 19.84 1.07
N TYR A 165 1.16 19.52 1.32
CA TYR A 165 0.03 20.22 0.71
C TYR A 165 -0.10 21.69 1.16
N GLN A 166 0.20 21.99 2.41
CA GLN A 166 0.09 23.34 2.97
C GLN A 166 1.28 24.23 2.61
N GLU A 167 2.48 23.67 2.50
CA GLU A 167 3.70 24.44 2.26
C GLU A 167 4.06 24.61 0.77
N ILE A 168 3.54 23.76 -0.11
CA ILE A 168 3.85 23.79 -1.54
C ILE A 168 2.60 24.19 -2.32
N GLU A 169 2.60 25.42 -2.85
CA GLU A 169 1.48 25.94 -3.63
C GLU A 169 1.23 25.10 -4.90
N GLY A 170 -0.01 24.68 -5.10
CA GLY A 170 -0.43 23.90 -6.26
C GLY A 170 0.02 22.44 -6.24
N LEU A 171 0.56 21.94 -5.11
CA LEU A 171 0.81 20.52 -4.92
C LEU A 171 -0.54 19.76 -4.85
N ARG A 172 -0.56 18.58 -5.46
CA ARG A 172 -1.68 17.64 -5.36
C ARG A 172 -1.20 16.34 -4.72
N ILE A 173 -1.96 15.85 -3.75
CA ILE A 173 -1.80 14.47 -3.25
C ILE A 173 -2.50 13.55 -4.25
N VAL A 174 -1.74 12.77 -5.01
CA VAL A 174 -2.26 11.84 -6.02
C VAL A 174 -2.74 10.56 -5.39
N GLN A 175 -1.94 10.02 -4.46
CA GLN A 175 -2.28 8.86 -3.63
C GLN A 175 -1.78 9.05 -2.20
N LEU A 176 -2.50 8.45 -1.27
CA LEU A 176 -2.09 8.21 0.10
C LEU A 176 -2.37 6.75 0.43
N ASN A 177 -1.32 5.98 0.61
CA ASN A 177 -1.37 4.57 0.92
C ASN A 177 -1.03 4.30 2.38
N THR A 178 -1.09 3.03 2.81
CA THR A 178 -0.74 2.61 4.18
C THR A 178 0.74 2.79 4.51
N ASP A 179 1.59 2.99 3.52
CA ASP A 179 3.05 3.00 3.65
C ASP A 179 3.74 4.13 2.86
N GLY A 180 2.98 5.01 2.20
CA GLY A 180 3.57 6.11 1.45
C GLY A 180 2.56 7.11 0.90
N ILE A 181 3.11 8.18 0.33
CA ILE A 181 2.37 9.24 -0.36
C ILE A 181 2.89 9.41 -1.77
N MET A 182 2.01 9.72 -2.71
CA MET A 182 2.38 10.12 -4.06
C MET A 182 1.91 11.55 -4.29
N VAL A 183 2.84 12.41 -4.64
CA VAL A 183 2.59 13.85 -4.81
C VAL A 183 2.91 14.33 -6.22
N GLU A 184 2.14 15.28 -6.71
CA GLU A 184 2.39 15.98 -7.98
C GLU A 184 2.54 17.47 -7.71
N CYS A 185 3.66 18.05 -8.14
CA CYS A 185 3.91 19.48 -7.99
C CYS A 185 4.79 20.05 -9.11
N ASP A 186 5.00 21.36 -9.09
CA ASP A 186 5.97 22.00 -9.99
C ASP A 186 7.39 21.53 -9.67
N LYS A 187 8.19 21.25 -10.70
CA LYS A 187 9.59 20.81 -10.56
C LYS A 187 10.47 21.83 -9.85
N LYS A 188 10.11 23.11 -9.91
CA LYS A 188 10.81 24.18 -9.17
C LYS A 188 10.68 24.03 -7.66
N ASP A 189 9.63 23.35 -7.18
CA ASP A 189 9.33 23.17 -5.75
C ASP A 189 9.88 21.84 -5.21
N TYR A 190 10.57 21.06 -6.05
CA TYR A 190 11.15 19.77 -5.66
C TYR A 190 12.12 19.87 -4.47
N ASP A 191 12.94 20.92 -4.42
CA ASP A 191 13.84 21.13 -3.29
C ASP A 191 13.08 21.36 -1.97
N THR A 192 11.91 22.02 -2.04
CA THR A 192 11.04 22.20 -0.87
C THR A 192 10.42 20.88 -0.45
N LEU A 193 9.93 20.07 -1.38
CA LEU A 193 9.42 18.72 -1.12
C LEU A 193 10.49 17.85 -0.43
N THR A 194 11.69 17.82 -1.01
CA THR A 194 12.82 17.06 -0.46
C THR A 194 13.20 17.54 0.96
N ALA A 195 13.17 18.85 1.21
CA ALA A 195 13.44 19.41 2.54
C ALA A 195 12.39 18.99 3.58
N ILE A 196 11.10 18.97 3.21
CA ILE A 196 10.02 18.50 4.07
C ILE A 196 10.20 17.01 4.38
N CYS A 197 10.46 16.18 3.36
CA CYS A 197 10.72 14.75 3.51
C CYS A 197 11.95 14.49 4.42
N ALA A 198 13.04 15.23 4.23
CA ALA A 198 14.24 15.10 5.06
C ALA A 198 14.00 15.49 6.52
N GLU A 199 13.24 16.56 6.78
CA GLU A 199 12.83 16.95 8.13
C GLU A 199 12.01 15.84 8.79
N TRP A 200 11.01 15.33 8.08
CA TRP A 200 10.14 14.25 8.54
C TRP A 200 10.95 13.00 8.89
N GLN A 201 11.87 12.56 8.00
CA GLN A 201 12.76 11.43 8.25
C GLN A 201 13.64 11.64 9.50
N SER A 202 14.26 12.81 9.61
CA SER A 202 15.13 13.13 10.74
C SER A 202 14.40 13.12 12.08
N ARG A 203 13.16 13.60 12.11
CA ARG A 203 12.34 13.71 13.30
C ARG A 203 11.70 12.39 13.70
N THR A 204 11.24 11.61 12.73
CA THR A 204 10.52 10.37 12.99
C THR A 204 11.41 9.15 13.09
N GLY A 205 12.59 9.19 12.47
CA GLY A 205 13.51 8.06 12.36
C GLY A 205 13.12 7.04 11.30
N PHE A 206 12.11 7.34 10.46
CA PHE A 206 11.76 6.51 9.31
C PHE A 206 12.55 6.94 8.08
N ASP A 207 12.79 6.00 7.15
CA ASP A 207 13.42 6.27 5.87
C ASP A 207 12.37 6.29 4.76
N LEU A 208 12.42 7.30 3.88
CA LEU A 208 11.63 7.38 2.66
C LEU A 208 12.44 6.86 1.48
N GLU A 209 11.80 6.05 0.64
CA GLU A 209 12.33 5.56 -0.63
C GLU A 209 11.55 6.28 -1.74
N GLU A 210 12.24 7.18 -2.48
CA GLU A 210 11.62 7.96 -3.55
C GLU A 210 11.66 7.20 -4.88
N ASP A 211 10.52 7.14 -5.55
CA ASP A 211 10.39 6.71 -6.95
C ASP A 211 9.78 7.87 -7.78
N THR A 212 10.37 8.18 -8.93
CA THR A 212 9.77 9.14 -9.88
C THR A 212 8.79 8.42 -10.80
N VAL A 213 7.63 9.05 -11.05
CA VAL A 213 6.61 8.58 -11.97
C VAL A 213 6.47 9.55 -13.13
N VAL A 214 6.59 9.05 -14.38
CA VAL A 214 6.46 9.86 -15.59
C VAL A 214 5.09 9.78 -16.24
N LYS A 215 4.32 8.74 -15.89
CA LYS A 215 2.94 8.55 -16.36
C LYS A 215 2.15 7.72 -15.36
N ILE A 216 0.91 8.09 -15.14
CA ILE A 216 -0.01 7.31 -14.31
C ILE A 216 -1.42 7.33 -14.90
N ALA A 217 -2.07 6.19 -14.91
CA ALA A 217 -3.49 6.03 -15.14
C ALA A 217 -4.11 5.31 -13.94
N GLN A 218 -4.92 6.02 -13.19
CA GLN A 218 -5.45 5.59 -11.91
C GLN A 218 -6.98 5.67 -11.90
N LYS A 219 -7.62 4.56 -11.57
CA LYS A 219 -9.04 4.55 -11.25
C LYS A 219 -9.25 4.92 -9.77
N ASP A 220 -8.51 4.28 -8.91
CA ASP A 220 -8.51 4.44 -7.45
C ASP A 220 -7.20 3.91 -6.86
N VAL A 221 -7.00 4.03 -5.54
CA VAL A 221 -5.79 3.60 -4.83
C VAL A 221 -5.40 2.12 -5.01
N ASN A 222 -6.34 1.27 -5.42
CA ASN A 222 -6.14 -0.17 -5.61
C ASN A 222 -6.11 -0.59 -7.09
N ASN A 223 -6.36 0.32 -8.02
CA ASN A 223 -6.44 0.05 -9.45
C ASN A 223 -5.76 1.17 -10.23
N TYR A 224 -4.49 0.97 -10.56
CA TYR A 224 -3.68 1.91 -11.33
C TYR A 224 -2.55 1.22 -12.09
N VAL A 225 -2.02 1.91 -13.09
CA VAL A 225 -0.75 1.61 -13.75
C VAL A 225 0.09 2.88 -13.74
N GLU A 226 1.35 2.75 -13.35
CA GLU A 226 2.35 3.82 -13.37
C GLU A 226 3.55 3.42 -14.21
N VAL A 227 4.20 4.39 -14.83
CA VAL A 227 5.41 4.21 -15.63
C VAL A 227 6.53 5.02 -15.00
N GLN A 228 7.67 4.35 -14.81
CA GLN A 228 8.89 4.94 -14.30
C GLN A 228 9.74 5.54 -15.44
N PRO A 229 10.74 6.41 -15.15
CA PRO A 229 11.60 7.02 -16.16
C PRO A 229 12.35 6.02 -17.03
N ASP A 230 12.62 4.80 -16.53
CA ASP A 230 13.27 3.73 -17.29
C ASP A 230 12.32 2.96 -18.22
N GLY A 231 11.06 3.39 -18.30
CA GLY A 231 10.00 2.78 -19.11
C GLY A 231 9.33 1.57 -18.46
N LYS A 232 9.76 1.16 -17.26
CA LYS A 232 9.09 0.07 -16.55
C LYS A 232 7.73 0.51 -16.06
N ALA A 233 6.74 -0.35 -16.29
CA ALA A 233 5.40 -0.16 -15.78
C ALA A 233 5.15 -1.02 -14.54
N LYS A 234 4.65 -0.39 -13.46
CA LYS A 234 4.08 -1.07 -12.30
C LYS A 234 2.56 -1.00 -12.40
N ALA A 235 1.87 -2.10 -12.12
CA ALA A 235 0.42 -2.16 -12.15
C ALA A 235 -0.13 -2.76 -10.86
N LYS A 236 -1.26 -2.24 -10.39
CA LYS A 236 -2.02 -2.76 -9.25
C LYS A 236 -3.49 -2.90 -9.63
N GLY A 237 -4.13 -3.94 -9.09
CA GLY A 237 -5.57 -4.17 -9.25
C GLY A 237 -5.92 -5.32 -10.17
N GLY A 238 -7.11 -5.89 -9.91
CA GLY A 238 -7.55 -7.14 -10.54
C GLY A 238 -7.79 -7.08 -12.05
N TYR A 239 -7.92 -5.89 -12.62
CA TYR A 239 -8.05 -5.70 -14.07
C TYR A 239 -6.72 -5.51 -14.79
N LEU A 240 -5.67 -5.11 -14.08
CA LEU A 240 -4.37 -4.77 -14.66
C LEU A 240 -3.28 -5.82 -14.39
N VAL A 241 -3.47 -6.69 -13.41
CA VAL A 241 -2.46 -7.64 -12.92
C VAL A 241 -2.76 -9.09 -13.30
N LYS A 242 -3.84 -9.35 -14.05
CA LYS A 242 -4.16 -10.70 -14.53
C LYS A 242 -3.03 -11.25 -15.42
N GLY A 243 -2.74 -12.53 -15.27
CA GLY A 243 -1.76 -13.24 -16.10
C GLY A 243 -0.30 -12.94 -15.82
N ILE A 244 0.00 -12.08 -14.83
CA ILE A 244 1.37 -11.81 -14.37
C ILE A 244 1.57 -12.57 -13.06
N ALA A 245 1.53 -13.91 -13.15
CA ALA A 245 1.87 -14.73 -12.00
C ALA A 245 3.36 -15.01 -11.98
N PRO A 246 4.04 -14.90 -10.82
CA PRO A 246 5.28 -15.63 -10.62
C PRO A 246 5.02 -17.12 -10.85
N ALA A 247 5.94 -17.82 -11.51
CA ALA A 247 5.85 -19.25 -11.70
C ALA A 247 5.54 -19.94 -10.36
N GLY A 248 4.46 -20.73 -10.30
CA GLY A 248 4.04 -21.45 -9.09
C GLY A 248 2.92 -20.82 -8.25
N ALA A 249 2.36 -19.70 -8.64
CA ALA A 249 1.23 -19.12 -7.92
C ALA A 249 -0.11 -19.74 -8.37
N PHE A 250 -0.66 -20.62 -7.56
CA PHE A 250 -1.93 -21.32 -7.84
C PHE A 250 -3.20 -20.48 -7.65
N ASN A 251 -3.11 -19.28 -7.07
CA ASN A 251 -4.27 -18.47 -6.66
C ASN A 251 -4.61 -17.34 -7.62
N ILE A 252 -3.98 -17.25 -8.79
CA ILE A 252 -4.20 -16.16 -9.73
C ILE A 252 -5.34 -16.51 -10.67
N ASN A 253 -6.28 -15.60 -10.77
CA ASN A 253 -7.36 -15.67 -11.72
C ASN A 253 -6.84 -15.30 -13.11
N ASN A 254 -6.52 -16.30 -13.92
CA ASN A 254 -6.10 -16.15 -15.30
C ASN A 254 -7.28 -16.02 -16.30
N SER A 255 -8.48 -15.70 -15.84
CA SER A 255 -9.62 -15.45 -16.73
C SER A 255 -9.45 -14.16 -17.50
N CYS A 256 -9.61 -14.21 -18.82
CA CYS A 256 -9.53 -13.05 -19.71
C CYS A 256 -8.26 -12.21 -19.49
N VAL A 257 -7.09 -12.84 -19.55
CA VAL A 257 -5.78 -12.17 -19.41
C VAL A 257 -5.62 -11.05 -20.44
N ILE A 258 -6.19 -11.22 -21.64
CA ILE A 258 -6.16 -10.24 -22.72
C ILE A 258 -6.69 -8.86 -22.26
N VAL A 259 -7.64 -8.82 -21.33
CA VAL A 259 -8.16 -7.54 -20.79
C VAL A 259 -7.07 -6.75 -20.08
N ALA A 260 -6.31 -7.42 -19.22
CA ALA A 260 -5.20 -6.77 -18.51
C ALA A 260 -4.07 -6.34 -19.45
N THR A 261 -3.78 -7.17 -20.46
CA THR A 261 -2.79 -6.88 -21.49
C THR A 261 -3.19 -5.65 -22.29
N ALA A 262 -4.42 -5.64 -22.84
CA ALA A 262 -4.92 -4.55 -23.66
C ALA A 262 -5.03 -3.21 -22.87
N LEU A 263 -5.46 -3.26 -21.61
CA LEU A 263 -5.52 -2.08 -20.77
C LEU A 263 -4.12 -1.52 -20.47
N LYS A 264 -3.14 -2.37 -20.17
CA LYS A 264 -1.77 -1.91 -19.96
C LYS A 264 -1.16 -1.33 -21.22
N GLU A 265 -1.29 -2.01 -22.37
CA GLU A 265 -0.80 -1.49 -23.65
C GLU A 265 -1.43 -0.14 -24.00
N PHE A 266 -2.72 0.01 -23.75
CA PHE A 266 -3.41 1.28 -23.96
C PHE A 266 -2.87 2.40 -23.06
N PHE A 267 -2.80 2.17 -21.75
CA PHE A 267 -2.38 3.21 -20.82
C PHE A 267 -0.87 3.49 -20.84
N VAL A 268 -0.04 2.49 -21.10
CA VAL A 268 1.44 2.65 -21.12
C VAL A 268 1.90 3.16 -22.48
N ASN A 269 1.49 2.49 -23.57
CA ASN A 269 2.03 2.69 -24.91
C ASN A 269 1.08 3.43 -25.84
N GLY A 270 -0.18 3.69 -25.43
CA GLY A 270 -1.19 4.30 -26.29
C GLY A 270 -1.73 3.38 -27.40
N THR A 271 -1.43 2.08 -27.33
CA THR A 271 -1.90 1.11 -28.31
C THR A 271 -3.43 0.96 -28.22
N PRO A 272 -4.18 1.11 -29.32
CA PRO A 272 -5.61 0.90 -29.30
C PRO A 272 -5.97 -0.52 -28.78
N VAL A 273 -7.01 -0.60 -27.96
CA VAL A 273 -7.44 -1.87 -27.34
C VAL A 273 -7.74 -2.93 -28.41
N GLU A 274 -8.38 -2.53 -29.50
CA GLU A 274 -8.73 -3.38 -30.64
C GLU A 274 -7.48 -3.97 -31.30
N ASP A 275 -6.42 -3.19 -31.43
CA ASP A 275 -5.17 -3.66 -32.06
C ASP A 275 -4.50 -4.73 -31.20
N THR A 276 -4.46 -4.55 -29.88
CA THR A 276 -3.93 -5.55 -28.96
C THR A 276 -4.76 -6.84 -29.00
N ILE A 277 -6.09 -6.73 -29.04
CA ILE A 277 -6.99 -7.87 -29.10
C ILE A 277 -6.83 -8.62 -30.42
N ASN A 278 -6.83 -7.91 -31.56
CA ASN A 278 -6.77 -8.50 -32.89
C ASN A 278 -5.39 -9.12 -33.23
N SER A 279 -4.33 -8.64 -32.60
CA SER A 279 -2.98 -9.19 -32.78
C SER A 279 -2.65 -10.36 -31.85
N CYS A 280 -3.54 -10.74 -30.94
CA CYS A 280 -3.30 -11.80 -30.00
C CYS A 280 -3.67 -13.18 -30.59
N ASP A 281 -2.65 -14.01 -30.87
CA ASP A 281 -2.82 -15.37 -31.40
C ASP A 281 -3.03 -16.44 -30.31
N ASP A 282 -2.88 -16.08 -29.03
CA ASP A 282 -3.03 -17.00 -27.90
C ASP A 282 -4.49 -17.04 -27.41
N ILE A 283 -5.23 -18.07 -27.83
CA ILE A 283 -6.62 -18.28 -27.43
C ILE A 283 -6.80 -18.41 -25.92
N PHE A 284 -5.79 -18.87 -25.18
CA PHE A 284 -5.85 -19.01 -23.72
C PHE A 284 -5.97 -17.68 -23.00
N GLN A 285 -5.57 -16.58 -23.63
CA GLN A 285 -5.76 -15.24 -23.06
C GLN A 285 -7.23 -14.81 -23.03
N PHE A 286 -8.09 -15.42 -23.82
CA PHE A 286 -9.54 -15.13 -23.90
C PHE A 286 -10.39 -16.06 -23.03
N GLN A 287 -9.82 -17.10 -22.44
CA GLN A 287 -10.55 -18.09 -21.66
C GLN A 287 -11.12 -17.50 -20.37
N ILE A 288 -12.25 -18.04 -19.92
CA ILE A 288 -12.81 -17.79 -18.60
C ILE A 288 -12.58 -19.04 -17.75
N ILE A 289 -11.91 -18.86 -16.60
CA ILE A 289 -11.67 -19.93 -15.64
C ILE A 289 -12.69 -19.81 -14.51
N ALA A 290 -13.56 -20.82 -14.40
CA ALA A 290 -14.53 -20.89 -13.33
C ALA A 290 -14.13 -21.97 -12.32
N LYS A 291 -14.31 -21.69 -11.02
CA LYS A 291 -14.22 -22.73 -10.00
C LYS A 291 -15.45 -23.61 -10.09
N ALA A 292 -15.27 -24.90 -10.32
CA ALA A 292 -16.35 -25.87 -10.24
C ALA A 292 -16.81 -26.00 -8.77
N GLY A 293 -18.03 -25.59 -8.50
CA GLY A 293 -18.70 -25.88 -7.22
C GLY A 293 -19.48 -27.21 -7.32
N ALA A 294 -19.87 -27.75 -6.17
CA ALA A 294 -20.62 -29.02 -6.11
C ALA A 294 -21.86 -29.04 -7.01
N LYS A 295 -22.54 -27.92 -7.19
CA LYS A 295 -23.71 -27.78 -8.08
C LYS A 295 -23.42 -27.91 -9.59
N TYR A 296 -22.15 -27.90 -9.98
CA TYR A 296 -21.71 -28.01 -11.38
C TYR A 296 -21.02 -29.34 -11.68
N ARG A 297 -21.02 -30.30 -10.74
CA ARG A 297 -20.39 -31.61 -10.91
C ARG A 297 -20.91 -32.32 -12.14
N ASP A 298 -22.21 -32.24 -12.40
CA ASP A 298 -22.85 -32.91 -13.52
C ASP A 298 -22.60 -32.23 -14.88
N CYS A 299 -22.13 -31.01 -14.88
CA CYS A 299 -21.77 -30.28 -16.10
C CYS A 299 -20.31 -30.48 -16.51
N LEU A 300 -19.49 -31.10 -15.68
CA LEU A 300 -18.06 -31.31 -15.91
C LEU A 300 -17.82 -32.77 -16.31
N LEU A 301 -18.26 -33.10 -17.51
CA LEU A 301 -17.92 -34.35 -18.20
C LEU A 301 -16.41 -34.62 -18.33
N TYR A 302 -15.56 -33.72 -17.82
CA TYR A 302 -14.13 -33.68 -18.10
C TYR A 302 -13.26 -33.53 -16.86
N THR A 303 -13.81 -33.52 -15.69
CA THR A 303 -13.01 -33.65 -14.50
C THR A 303 -12.58 -35.10 -14.37
N SER A 304 -11.31 -35.36 -14.56
CA SER A 304 -10.74 -36.63 -14.12
C SER A 304 -11.20 -36.88 -12.70
N PRO A 305 -11.74 -38.06 -12.37
CA PRO A 305 -12.06 -38.41 -10.99
C PRO A 305 -10.84 -38.15 -10.13
N SER A 306 -11.06 -37.45 -9.02
CA SER A 306 -9.99 -37.27 -8.05
C SER A 306 -9.51 -38.64 -7.57
N PRO A 307 -8.21 -38.88 -7.40
CA PRO A 307 -7.72 -40.13 -6.82
C PRO A 307 -8.26 -40.40 -5.40
N ARG A 308 -9.11 -39.53 -4.87
CA ARG A 308 -9.77 -39.64 -3.56
C ARG A 308 -11.27 -39.93 -3.65
N ASP A 309 -11.84 -40.01 -4.85
CA ASP A 309 -13.18 -40.46 -5.11
C ASP A 309 -13.13 -41.96 -5.49
#